data_71fdcc72bbdcf8d6b88492ef0d8a0a6e
#
_entry.id   71fdcc72bbdcf8d6b88492ef0d8a0a6e
#
_cell.length_a   1.000
_cell.length_b   1.000
_cell.length_c   1.000
_cell.angle_alpha   90.00
_cell.angle_beta   90.00
_cell.angle_gamma   90.00
#
_symmetry.space_group_name_H-M   'P 1'
#
loop_
_entity.id
_entity.type
_entity.pdbx_description
1 polymer ?
#
loop_
_entity_poly.entity_id
_entity_poly.type
_entity_poly.pdbx_seq_one_letter_code
_entity_poly.pdbx_strand_id
1 'polypeptide(L)'
;MLSRKTRQQVVELLETVDAGLVRFSSATEKAAMLEDCIAAFSAAQDICHEALSTARLAFYRETLDTLSAALEQLPVAGDSADIASLCHSLLGWLLDALREEPVKKEIVFLPYKASMWDSLESIWQAAVNDAEHCNAYVIPIPYADLTPEHTAKEWHVEKELFPDYVPVIDFRSVDLEKLHPDVIFIHNPYDDCNYVTSVDSRYYSRELKKYTDCLVYVPYYVSQETNQAEALAACIATPAALNVDLIIVQSENMRQMYIDVLLNRT
;
A
#
# COMPACT_ATOMS: atom_id res chain seq x y z
N MET A 1 4.02 -12.03 -8.35
CA MET A 1 2.66 -11.57 -7.99
C MET A 1 2.45 -10.16 -8.53
N LEU A 2 1.20 -9.80 -8.83
CA LEU A 2 0.84 -8.41 -9.19
C LEU A 2 1.02 -7.47 -8.00
N SER A 3 1.28 -6.18 -8.25
CA SER A 3 1.02 -5.17 -7.23
C SER A 3 -0.49 -4.96 -7.06
N ARG A 4 -0.94 -4.46 -5.90
CA ARG A 4 -2.35 -4.10 -5.69
C ARG A 4 -2.83 -3.11 -6.78
N LYS A 5 -2.02 -2.09 -7.07
CA LYS A 5 -2.31 -1.08 -8.08
C LYS A 5 -2.45 -1.67 -9.48
N THR A 6 -1.52 -2.55 -9.88
CA THR A 6 -1.55 -3.22 -11.18
C THR A 6 -2.79 -4.09 -11.32
N ARG A 7 -3.13 -4.89 -10.28
CA ARG A 7 -4.35 -5.69 -10.27
C ARG A 7 -5.60 -4.82 -10.43
N GLN A 8 -5.68 -3.73 -9.66
CA GLN A 8 -6.80 -2.80 -9.72
C GLN A 8 -6.95 -2.19 -11.12
N GLN A 9 -5.85 -1.77 -11.74
CA GLN A 9 -5.85 -1.21 -13.09
C GLN A 9 -6.37 -2.23 -14.14
N VAL A 10 -5.94 -3.49 -14.07
CA VAL A 10 -6.43 -4.54 -14.98
C VAL A 10 -7.93 -4.77 -14.76
N VAL A 11 -8.37 -4.87 -13.50
CA VAL A 11 -9.79 -5.05 -13.17
C VAL A 11 -10.64 -3.89 -13.71
N GLU A 12 -10.24 -2.63 -13.53
CA GLU A 12 -10.97 -1.46 -14.03
C GLU A 12 -11.08 -1.45 -15.56
N LEU A 13 -10.02 -1.84 -16.27
CA LEU A 13 -10.05 -1.96 -17.73
C LEU A 13 -11.04 -3.04 -18.18
N LEU A 14 -11.03 -4.21 -17.54
CA LEU A 14 -11.95 -5.30 -17.88
C LEU A 14 -13.41 -4.98 -17.50
N GLU A 15 -13.65 -4.29 -16.39
CA GLU A 15 -14.98 -3.77 -16.02
C GLU A 15 -15.50 -2.77 -17.06
N THR A 16 -14.60 -1.95 -17.61
CA THR A 16 -14.94 -1.01 -18.71
C THR A 16 -15.37 -1.76 -19.95
N VAL A 17 -14.67 -2.83 -20.32
CA VAL A 17 -15.04 -3.70 -21.45
C VAL A 17 -16.40 -4.35 -21.19
N ASP A 18 -16.64 -4.89 -20.02
CA ASP A 18 -17.90 -5.54 -19.65
C ASP A 18 -19.09 -4.57 -19.72
N ALA A 19 -18.92 -3.38 -19.15
CA ALA A 19 -19.94 -2.31 -19.23
C ALA A 19 -20.22 -1.85 -20.66
N GLY A 20 -19.19 -1.83 -21.52
CA GLY A 20 -19.35 -1.55 -22.96
C GLY A 20 -20.18 -2.64 -23.66
N LEU A 21 -19.87 -3.91 -23.41
CA LEU A 21 -20.59 -5.04 -24.01
C LEU A 21 -22.06 -5.12 -23.58
N VAL A 22 -22.38 -4.84 -22.32
CA VAL A 22 -23.77 -4.78 -21.83
C VAL A 22 -24.57 -3.73 -22.60
N ARG A 23 -23.97 -2.62 -22.97
CA ARG A 23 -24.62 -1.52 -23.71
C ARG A 23 -24.58 -1.72 -25.23
N PHE A 24 -23.74 -2.62 -25.73
CA PHE A 24 -23.45 -2.79 -27.15
C PHE A 24 -24.70 -3.00 -28.01
N SER A 25 -25.66 -3.82 -27.56
CA SER A 25 -26.88 -4.13 -28.30
C SER A 25 -27.76 -2.90 -28.56
N SER A 26 -27.76 -1.93 -27.65
CA SER A 26 -28.57 -0.69 -27.71
C SER A 26 -27.80 0.54 -28.19
N ALA A 27 -26.50 0.42 -28.45
CA ALA A 27 -25.66 1.54 -28.82
C ALA A 27 -25.97 2.03 -30.26
N THR A 28 -25.95 3.35 -30.44
CA THR A 28 -26.07 3.98 -31.75
C THR A 28 -24.75 3.96 -32.53
N GLU A 29 -23.61 3.98 -31.83
CA GLU A 29 -22.25 4.02 -32.39
C GLU A 29 -21.49 2.71 -32.05
N LYS A 30 -22.03 1.57 -32.48
CA LYS A 30 -21.48 0.27 -32.14
C LYS A 30 -20.02 0.06 -32.53
N ALA A 31 -19.61 0.59 -33.69
CA ALA A 31 -18.24 0.43 -34.18
C ALA A 31 -17.22 1.13 -33.25
N ALA A 32 -17.46 2.38 -32.89
CA ALA A 32 -16.60 3.12 -31.98
C ALA A 32 -16.54 2.48 -30.58
N MET A 33 -17.70 2.05 -30.07
CA MET A 33 -17.75 1.35 -28.78
C MET A 33 -16.98 0.02 -28.80
N LEU A 34 -17.01 -0.72 -29.88
CA LEU A 34 -16.25 -1.96 -30.04
C LEU A 34 -14.75 -1.69 -30.12
N GLU A 35 -14.32 -0.64 -30.85
CA GLU A 35 -12.93 -0.21 -30.89
C GLU A 35 -12.41 0.16 -29.50
N ASP A 36 -13.19 0.92 -28.71
CA ASP A 36 -12.85 1.26 -27.33
C ASP A 36 -12.74 0.03 -26.42
N CYS A 37 -13.66 -0.95 -26.55
CA CYS A 37 -13.60 -2.20 -25.81
C CYS A 37 -12.35 -3.03 -26.16
N ILE A 38 -12.02 -3.14 -27.44
CA ILE A 38 -10.83 -3.85 -27.92
C ILE A 38 -9.56 -3.16 -27.40
N ALA A 39 -9.49 -1.84 -27.45
CA ALA A 39 -8.36 -1.06 -26.94
C ALA A 39 -8.16 -1.23 -25.43
N ALA A 40 -9.25 -1.14 -24.65
CA ALA A 40 -9.20 -1.37 -23.21
C ALA A 40 -8.80 -2.81 -22.85
N PHE A 41 -9.31 -3.79 -23.57
CA PHE A 41 -8.94 -5.19 -23.39
C PHE A 41 -7.47 -5.45 -23.72
N SER A 42 -6.97 -4.93 -24.86
CA SER A 42 -5.55 -5.04 -25.24
C SER A 42 -4.63 -4.43 -24.19
N ALA A 43 -4.97 -3.26 -23.66
CA ALA A 43 -4.21 -2.65 -22.58
C ALA A 43 -4.18 -3.51 -21.31
N ALA A 44 -5.30 -4.13 -20.93
CA ALA A 44 -5.37 -5.07 -19.80
C ALA A 44 -4.51 -6.33 -20.05
N GLN A 45 -4.54 -6.85 -21.28
CA GLN A 45 -3.75 -8.01 -21.69
C GLN A 45 -2.24 -7.70 -21.64
N ASP A 46 -1.81 -6.55 -22.14
CA ASP A 46 -0.40 -6.12 -22.11
C ASP A 46 0.10 -6.01 -20.66
N ILE A 47 -0.69 -5.42 -19.77
CA ILE A 47 -0.33 -5.33 -18.35
C ILE A 47 -0.22 -6.74 -17.73
N CYS A 48 -1.13 -7.67 -18.05
CA CYS A 48 -1.02 -9.05 -17.59
C CYS A 48 0.25 -9.73 -18.10
N HIS A 49 0.63 -9.51 -19.35
CA HIS A 49 1.85 -10.08 -19.95
C HIS A 49 3.11 -9.56 -19.29
N GLU A 50 3.16 -8.29 -18.93
CA GLU A 50 4.31 -7.66 -18.28
C GLU A 50 4.44 -8.02 -16.79
N ALA A 51 3.31 -8.11 -16.08
CA ALA A 51 3.30 -8.15 -14.63
C ALA A 51 3.13 -9.56 -14.03
N LEU A 52 2.53 -10.51 -14.77
CA LEU A 52 2.34 -11.88 -14.31
C LEU A 52 3.57 -12.75 -14.60
N SER A 53 3.86 -13.67 -13.69
CA SER A 53 4.84 -14.73 -13.98
C SER A 53 4.36 -15.63 -15.11
N THR A 54 5.30 -16.28 -15.83
CA THR A 54 4.98 -17.19 -16.96
C THR A 54 3.96 -18.26 -16.57
N ALA A 55 4.04 -18.82 -15.35
CA ALA A 55 3.11 -19.83 -14.87
C ALA A 55 1.70 -19.27 -14.65
N ARG A 56 1.59 -18.06 -14.07
CA ARG A 56 0.30 -17.39 -13.85
C ARG A 56 -0.31 -16.92 -15.17
N LEU A 57 0.50 -16.36 -16.05
CA LEU A 57 0.05 -15.99 -17.39
C LEU A 57 -0.48 -17.19 -18.17
N ALA A 58 0.16 -18.36 -18.07
CA ALA A 58 -0.31 -19.58 -18.70
C ALA A 58 -1.71 -20.01 -18.22
N PHE A 59 -2.05 -19.74 -16.95
CA PHE A 59 -3.38 -20.00 -16.39
C PHE A 59 -4.47 -19.13 -17.03
N TYR A 60 -4.17 -17.87 -17.35
CA TYR A 60 -5.14 -16.95 -17.96
C TYR A 60 -5.16 -16.98 -19.48
N ARG A 61 -4.13 -17.53 -20.12
CA ARG A 61 -3.87 -17.42 -21.57
C ARG A 61 -5.06 -17.84 -22.42
N GLU A 62 -5.61 -19.01 -22.18
CA GLU A 62 -6.71 -19.55 -22.99
C GLU A 62 -7.93 -18.63 -22.98
N THR A 63 -8.27 -18.10 -21.81
CA THR A 63 -9.39 -17.16 -21.64
C THR A 63 -9.09 -15.81 -22.31
N LEU A 64 -7.88 -15.28 -22.16
CA LEU A 64 -7.46 -14.03 -22.79
C LEU A 64 -7.48 -14.15 -24.32
N ASP A 65 -6.93 -15.23 -24.88
CA ASP A 65 -6.89 -15.47 -26.34
C ASP A 65 -8.30 -15.68 -26.90
N THR A 66 -9.15 -16.45 -26.19
CA THR A 66 -10.53 -16.68 -26.60
C THR A 66 -11.35 -15.40 -26.57
N LEU A 67 -11.18 -14.58 -25.54
CA LEU A 67 -11.90 -13.30 -25.40
C LEU A 67 -11.45 -12.29 -26.48
N SER A 68 -10.13 -12.23 -26.78
CA SER A 68 -9.60 -11.41 -27.86
C SER A 68 -10.25 -11.77 -29.20
N ALA A 69 -10.25 -13.06 -29.56
CA ALA A 69 -10.85 -13.55 -30.79
C ALA A 69 -12.37 -13.32 -30.85
N ALA A 70 -13.06 -13.44 -29.72
CA ALA A 70 -14.51 -13.20 -29.64
C ALA A 70 -14.85 -11.72 -29.84
N LEU A 71 -14.07 -10.80 -29.23
CA LEU A 71 -14.25 -9.36 -29.41
C LEU A 71 -14.03 -8.92 -30.87
N GLU A 72 -12.99 -9.45 -31.53
CA GLU A 72 -12.70 -9.18 -32.94
C GLU A 72 -13.80 -9.67 -33.89
N GLN A 73 -14.49 -10.76 -33.51
CA GLN A 73 -15.57 -11.36 -34.28
C GLN A 73 -16.95 -10.77 -33.96
N LEU A 74 -17.07 -9.88 -32.99
CA LEU A 74 -18.35 -9.30 -32.59
C LEU A 74 -18.93 -8.47 -33.73
N PRO A 75 -20.08 -8.85 -34.32
CA PRO A 75 -20.59 -8.14 -35.48
C PRO A 75 -21.18 -6.78 -35.11
N VAL A 76 -20.80 -5.74 -35.83
CA VAL A 76 -21.35 -4.39 -35.69
C VAL A 76 -22.79 -4.32 -36.23
N ALA A 77 -23.11 -5.15 -37.23
CA ALA A 77 -24.44 -5.26 -37.82
C ALA A 77 -24.93 -6.71 -37.75
N GLY A 78 -26.19 -6.92 -37.41
CA GLY A 78 -26.81 -8.23 -37.26
C GLY A 78 -26.93 -8.67 -35.80
N ASP A 79 -27.18 -9.99 -35.61
CA ASP A 79 -27.33 -10.57 -34.28
C ASP A 79 -25.95 -10.86 -33.66
N SER A 80 -25.69 -10.18 -32.55
CA SER A 80 -24.43 -10.30 -31.79
C SER A 80 -24.64 -10.93 -30.40
N ALA A 81 -25.85 -11.39 -30.07
CA ALA A 81 -26.25 -11.78 -28.74
C ALA A 81 -25.42 -12.95 -28.19
N ASP A 82 -25.17 -13.97 -28.99
CA ASP A 82 -24.44 -15.18 -28.56
C ASP A 82 -22.95 -14.86 -28.27
N ILE A 83 -22.30 -14.08 -29.16
CA ILE A 83 -20.89 -13.70 -28.99
C ILE A 83 -20.75 -12.74 -27.82
N ALA A 84 -21.65 -11.76 -27.69
CA ALA A 84 -21.63 -10.86 -26.54
C ALA A 84 -21.84 -11.57 -25.21
N SER A 85 -22.74 -12.57 -25.17
CA SER A 85 -22.95 -13.42 -23.99
C SER A 85 -21.73 -14.25 -23.63
N LEU A 86 -21.02 -14.79 -24.64
CA LEU A 86 -19.75 -15.49 -24.42
C LEU A 86 -18.69 -14.55 -23.85
N CYS A 87 -18.51 -13.37 -24.45
CA CYS A 87 -17.57 -12.37 -23.95
C CYS A 87 -17.87 -11.98 -22.49
N HIS A 88 -19.13 -11.72 -22.17
CA HIS A 88 -19.55 -11.40 -20.80
C HIS A 88 -19.22 -12.53 -19.80
N SER A 89 -19.46 -13.78 -20.19
CA SER A 89 -19.16 -14.95 -19.35
C SER A 89 -17.65 -15.12 -19.11
N LEU A 90 -16.82 -14.93 -20.15
CA LEU A 90 -15.37 -15.01 -20.05
C LEU A 90 -14.80 -13.85 -19.23
N LEU A 91 -15.33 -12.64 -19.40
CA LEU A 91 -14.97 -11.47 -18.58
C LEU A 91 -15.32 -11.68 -17.11
N GLY A 92 -16.50 -12.19 -16.80
CA GLY A 92 -16.92 -12.49 -15.43
C GLY A 92 -15.95 -13.45 -14.75
N TRP A 93 -15.60 -14.56 -15.40
CA TRP A 93 -14.62 -15.51 -14.87
C TRP A 93 -13.24 -14.86 -14.68
N LEU A 94 -12.78 -14.08 -15.67
CA LEU A 94 -11.46 -13.41 -15.61
C LEU A 94 -11.40 -12.37 -14.49
N LEU A 95 -12.46 -11.57 -14.32
CA LEU A 95 -12.58 -10.60 -13.26
C LEU A 95 -12.54 -11.26 -11.87
N ASP A 96 -13.30 -12.34 -11.67
CA ASP A 96 -13.33 -13.04 -10.39
C ASP A 96 -11.96 -13.66 -10.08
N ALA A 97 -11.34 -14.33 -11.06
CA ALA A 97 -10.02 -14.92 -10.89
C ALA A 97 -8.92 -13.88 -10.60
N LEU A 98 -8.96 -12.70 -11.27
CA LEU A 98 -8.00 -11.62 -11.04
C LEU A 98 -8.22 -10.91 -9.69
N ARG A 99 -9.46 -10.79 -9.22
CA ARG A 99 -9.76 -10.22 -7.89
C ARG A 99 -9.20 -11.08 -6.76
N GLU A 100 -9.17 -12.40 -6.96
CA GLU A 100 -8.59 -13.37 -6.02
C GLU A 100 -7.07 -13.57 -6.22
N GLU A 101 -6.47 -13.01 -7.29
CA GLU A 101 -5.03 -13.13 -7.54
C GLU A 101 -4.24 -12.54 -6.37
N PRO A 102 -3.29 -13.31 -5.78
CA PRO A 102 -2.44 -12.79 -4.73
C PRO A 102 -1.66 -11.56 -5.19
N VAL A 103 -1.59 -10.54 -4.35
CA VAL A 103 -0.85 -9.31 -4.62
C VAL A 103 0.37 -9.18 -3.73
N LYS A 104 1.41 -8.54 -4.25
CA LYS A 104 2.54 -8.10 -3.42
C LYS A 104 2.06 -7.04 -2.44
N LYS A 105 2.53 -7.14 -1.20
CA LYS A 105 2.29 -6.14 -0.17
C LYS A 105 3.23 -4.96 -0.36
N GLU A 106 2.69 -3.77 -0.35
CA GLU A 106 3.44 -2.52 -0.36
C GLU A 106 3.74 -2.13 1.10
N ILE A 107 5.00 -2.22 1.50
CA ILE A 107 5.44 -1.98 2.89
C ILE A 107 6.34 -0.75 2.91
N VAL A 108 5.96 0.26 3.66
CA VAL A 108 6.68 1.52 3.78
C VAL A 108 7.25 1.67 5.19
N PHE A 109 8.53 2.02 5.28
CA PHE A 109 9.24 2.36 6.51
C PHE A 109 9.52 3.85 6.52
N LEU A 110 9.07 4.58 7.53
CA LEU A 110 9.21 6.03 7.68
C LEU A 110 10.12 6.40 8.87
N PRO A 111 11.43 6.11 8.80
CA PRO A 111 12.36 6.56 9.83
C PRO A 111 12.57 8.07 9.72
N TYR A 112 12.67 8.78 10.87
CA TYR A 112 13.02 10.22 10.88
C TYR A 112 14.49 10.47 11.23
N LYS A 113 15.13 9.54 11.98
CA LYS A 113 16.57 9.58 12.30
C LYS A 113 17.26 8.29 11.91
N ALA A 114 18.38 8.41 11.22
CA ALA A 114 19.19 7.26 10.82
C ALA A 114 19.78 6.52 12.03
N SER A 115 20.11 7.23 13.11
CA SER A 115 20.61 6.65 14.38
C SER A 115 19.61 5.74 15.11
N MET A 116 18.34 5.73 14.68
CA MET A 116 17.26 4.90 15.24
C MET A 116 16.80 3.82 14.27
N TRP A 117 17.50 3.66 13.14
CA TRP A 117 17.14 2.71 12.08
C TRP A 117 17.10 1.25 12.55
N ASP A 118 17.96 0.88 13.48
CA ASP A 118 18.04 -0.46 14.06
C ASP A 118 16.70 -0.97 14.62
N SER A 119 15.81 -0.06 15.03
CA SER A 119 14.46 -0.43 15.48
C SER A 119 13.58 -1.02 14.38
N LEU A 120 13.80 -0.65 13.12
CA LEU A 120 13.02 -1.06 11.96
C LEU A 120 13.78 -2.04 11.04
N GLU A 121 15.09 -2.09 11.15
CA GLU A 121 15.97 -2.78 10.19
C GLU A 121 15.65 -4.27 10.03
N SER A 122 15.45 -5.00 11.13
CA SER A 122 15.16 -6.44 11.06
C SER A 122 13.85 -6.76 10.36
N ILE A 123 12.84 -5.90 10.53
CA ILE A 123 11.53 -6.02 9.84
C ILE A 123 11.70 -5.72 8.36
N TRP A 124 12.45 -4.66 8.04
CA TRP A 124 12.77 -4.31 6.66
C TRP A 124 13.56 -5.43 5.95
N GLN A 125 14.57 -6.01 6.59
CA GLN A 125 15.32 -7.13 6.03
C GLN A 125 14.43 -8.34 5.76
N ALA A 126 13.50 -8.65 6.65
CA ALA A 126 12.53 -9.71 6.44
C ALA A 126 11.64 -9.45 5.21
N ALA A 127 11.16 -8.22 5.04
CA ALA A 127 10.35 -7.83 3.89
C ALA A 127 11.13 -7.85 2.57
N VAL A 128 12.39 -7.38 2.57
CA VAL A 128 13.27 -7.43 1.37
C VAL A 128 13.62 -8.87 0.98
N ASN A 129 13.84 -9.74 1.98
CA ASN A 129 14.12 -11.15 1.72
C ASN A 129 12.90 -11.91 1.17
N ASP A 130 11.70 -11.40 1.37
CA ASP A 130 10.46 -11.93 0.82
C ASP A 130 10.01 -11.11 -0.42
N ALA A 131 10.94 -10.87 -1.34
CA ALA A 131 10.71 -10.07 -2.55
C ALA A 131 9.64 -10.67 -3.49
N GLU A 132 9.23 -11.91 -3.30
CA GLU A 132 8.10 -12.52 -4.02
C GLU A 132 6.76 -11.93 -3.55
N HIS A 133 6.60 -11.70 -2.24
CA HIS A 133 5.33 -11.29 -1.63
C HIS A 133 5.31 -9.81 -1.21
N CYS A 134 6.48 -9.16 -1.08
CA CYS A 134 6.59 -7.80 -0.58
C CYS A 134 7.41 -6.88 -1.49
N ASN A 135 7.00 -5.61 -1.55
CA ASN A 135 7.83 -4.49 -1.95
C ASN A 135 8.09 -3.65 -0.70
N ALA A 136 9.36 -3.41 -0.37
CA ALA A 136 9.76 -2.69 0.83
C ALA A 136 10.43 -1.36 0.48
N TYR A 137 9.93 -0.25 1.02
CA TYR A 137 10.40 1.11 0.74
C TYR A 137 10.87 1.77 2.03
N VAL A 138 12.09 2.28 2.05
CA VAL A 138 12.63 3.08 3.15
C VAL A 138 12.63 4.55 2.74
N ILE A 139 11.84 5.36 3.43
CA ILE A 139 11.62 6.77 3.09
C ILE A 139 11.93 7.61 4.34
N PRO A 140 13.18 8.09 4.49
CA PRO A 140 13.52 9.00 5.59
C PRO A 140 12.68 10.27 5.51
N ILE A 141 11.95 10.56 6.59
CA ILE A 141 11.03 11.69 6.66
C ILE A 141 11.66 12.92 7.29
N PRO A 142 11.26 14.15 6.88
CA PRO A 142 11.77 15.37 7.45
C PRO A 142 11.32 15.56 8.91
N TYR A 143 12.24 16.10 9.73
CA TYR A 143 11.95 16.55 11.07
C TYR A 143 12.63 17.89 11.36
N ALA A 144 12.12 18.63 12.30
CA ALA A 144 12.71 19.88 12.77
C ALA A 144 13.15 19.78 14.22
N ASP A 145 14.27 20.43 14.55
CA ASP A 145 14.55 20.82 15.93
C ASP A 145 13.58 21.92 16.36
N LEU A 146 13.15 21.89 17.61
CA LEU A 146 12.19 22.85 18.15
C LEU A 146 12.88 23.89 19.03
N THR A 147 12.35 25.12 19.00
CA THR A 147 12.66 26.15 19.98
C THR A 147 11.92 25.86 21.29
N PRO A 148 12.28 26.56 22.42
CA PRO A 148 11.50 26.44 23.66
C PRO A 148 10.02 26.84 23.52
N GLU A 149 9.68 27.64 22.49
CA GLU A 149 8.32 28.03 22.15
C GLU A 149 7.61 27.05 21.23
N HIS A 150 8.15 25.84 21.03
CA HIS A 150 7.62 24.78 20.18
C HIS A 150 7.48 25.15 18.69
N THR A 151 8.33 26.04 18.18
CA THR A 151 8.39 26.38 16.76
C THR A 151 9.57 25.67 16.08
N ALA A 152 9.42 25.34 14.81
CA ALA A 152 10.50 24.73 14.05
C ALA A 152 11.68 25.68 13.89
N LYS A 153 12.88 25.26 14.33
CA LYS A 153 14.13 26.02 14.27
C LYS A 153 14.94 25.64 13.03
N GLU A 154 15.16 24.36 12.82
CA GLU A 154 15.98 23.85 11.72
C GLU A 154 15.39 22.51 11.23
N TRP A 155 15.29 22.34 9.90
CA TRP A 155 14.78 21.13 9.28
C TRP A 155 15.91 20.22 8.84
N HIS A 156 15.73 18.92 9.06
CA HIS A 156 16.68 17.87 8.74
C HIS A 156 16.00 16.76 7.92
N VAL A 157 16.78 16.14 7.03
CA VAL A 157 16.45 14.88 6.35
C VAL A 157 17.73 14.06 6.32
N GLU A 158 17.78 12.95 7.03
CA GLU A 158 19.02 12.19 7.26
C GLU A 158 19.28 11.07 6.25
N LYS A 159 18.79 11.20 5.00
CA LYS A 159 18.90 10.12 4.02
C LYS A 159 20.36 9.69 3.73
N GLU A 160 21.32 10.62 3.80
CA GLU A 160 22.73 10.35 3.55
C GLU A 160 23.45 9.67 4.73
N LEU A 161 22.77 9.52 5.87
CA LEU A 161 23.34 8.89 7.08
C LEU A 161 22.93 7.41 7.22
N PHE A 162 22.07 6.92 6.33
CA PHE A 162 21.69 5.52 6.32
C PHE A 162 22.84 4.64 5.80
N PRO A 163 22.95 3.37 6.24
CA PRO A 163 23.92 2.44 5.70
C PRO A 163 23.77 2.27 4.18
N ASP A 164 24.88 2.14 3.46
CA ASP A 164 24.91 2.02 1.99
C ASP A 164 24.07 0.86 1.43
N TYR A 165 23.84 -0.18 2.23
CA TYR A 165 23.01 -1.33 1.83
C TYR A 165 21.49 -1.08 1.95
N VAL A 166 21.06 0.06 2.53
CA VAL A 166 19.66 0.42 2.66
C VAL A 166 19.28 1.37 1.51
N PRO A 167 18.48 0.91 0.53
CA PRO A 167 18.05 1.75 -0.58
C PRO A 167 16.99 2.76 -0.12
N VAL A 168 17.42 3.96 0.26
CA VAL A 168 16.53 5.03 0.70
C VAL A 168 15.94 5.80 -0.48
N ILE A 169 14.65 6.12 -0.37
CA ILE A 169 13.90 6.90 -1.37
C ILE A 169 13.68 8.32 -0.84
N ASP A 170 13.79 9.30 -1.72
CA ASP A 170 13.50 10.68 -1.37
C ASP A 170 11.99 10.86 -1.08
N PHE A 171 11.65 11.35 0.10
CA PHE A 171 10.26 11.56 0.52
C PHE A 171 9.44 12.43 -0.45
N ARG A 172 10.11 13.33 -1.21
CA ARG A 172 9.47 14.22 -2.20
C ARG A 172 9.02 13.49 -3.46
N SER A 173 9.58 12.31 -3.71
CA SER A 173 9.24 11.50 -4.89
C SER A 173 8.10 10.52 -4.64
N VAL A 174 7.60 10.41 -3.39
CA VAL A 174 6.57 9.45 -3.01
C VAL A 174 5.30 10.19 -2.58
N ASP A 175 4.20 9.80 -3.17
CA ASP A 175 2.85 10.21 -2.80
C ASP A 175 2.18 9.03 -2.08
N LEU A 176 2.08 9.10 -0.74
CA LEU A 176 1.51 8.02 0.08
C LEU A 176 0.02 7.81 -0.17
N GLU A 177 -0.72 8.85 -0.55
CA GLU A 177 -2.14 8.73 -0.90
C GLU A 177 -2.32 7.90 -2.18
N LYS A 178 -1.47 8.15 -3.19
CA LYS A 178 -1.52 7.36 -4.44
C LYS A 178 -0.93 5.97 -4.29
N LEU A 179 0.12 5.81 -3.46
CA LEU A 179 0.73 4.51 -3.22
C LEU A 179 -0.20 3.61 -2.41
N HIS A 180 -0.89 4.15 -1.42
CA HIS A 180 -1.75 3.47 -0.45
C HIS A 180 -1.13 2.16 0.04
N PRO A 181 0.02 2.22 0.75
CA PRO A 181 0.72 1.01 1.18
C PRO A 181 -0.14 0.16 2.10
N ASP A 182 0.01 -1.17 1.99
CA ASP A 182 -0.68 -2.11 2.89
C ASP A 182 -0.24 -1.91 4.34
N VAL A 183 1.04 -1.58 4.56
CA VAL A 183 1.59 -1.36 5.90
C VAL A 183 2.55 -0.18 5.90
N ILE A 184 2.39 0.71 6.88
CA ILE A 184 3.39 1.74 7.20
C ILE A 184 3.98 1.46 8.57
N PHE A 185 5.30 1.40 8.66
CA PHE A 185 6.06 1.32 9.91
C PHE A 185 6.61 2.68 10.30
N ILE A 186 6.33 3.12 11.53
CA ILE A 186 6.89 4.34 12.14
C ILE A 186 7.60 4.01 13.44
N HIS A 187 8.58 4.83 13.81
CA HIS A 187 9.22 4.76 15.13
C HIS A 187 9.10 6.06 15.95
N ASN A 188 8.60 7.14 15.36
CA ASN A 188 8.29 8.37 16.09
C ASN A 188 6.93 8.27 16.79
N PRO A 189 6.86 8.37 18.14
CA PRO A 189 5.60 8.26 18.85
C PRO A 189 4.88 9.58 19.10
N TYR A 190 5.56 10.73 18.91
CA TYR A 190 5.17 11.96 19.59
C TYR A 190 4.28 12.89 18.76
N ASP A 191 4.28 12.78 17.43
CA ASP A 191 3.63 13.75 16.53
C ASP A 191 4.05 15.20 16.91
N ASP A 192 3.10 16.01 17.41
CA ASP A 192 3.29 17.39 17.87
C ASP A 192 3.54 17.51 19.38
N CYS A 193 3.64 16.40 20.12
CA CYS A 193 3.76 16.40 21.58
C CYS A 193 5.22 16.37 22.09
N ASN A 194 6.23 16.36 21.23
CA ASN A 194 7.64 16.37 21.62
C ASN A 194 8.12 17.82 21.85
N TYR A 195 9.04 17.98 22.81
CA TYR A 195 9.62 19.29 23.17
C TYR A 195 10.95 19.59 22.47
N VAL A 196 11.56 18.60 21.83
CA VAL A 196 12.92 18.71 21.27
C VAL A 196 12.89 18.70 19.75
N THR A 197 12.12 17.78 19.18
CA THR A 197 12.01 17.60 17.72
C THR A 197 10.56 17.32 17.33
N SER A 198 10.19 17.67 16.10
CA SER A 198 8.91 17.26 15.53
C SER A 198 9.10 16.84 14.08
N VAL A 199 8.52 15.73 13.68
CA VAL A 199 8.42 15.37 12.26
C VAL A 199 7.48 16.34 11.54
N ASP A 200 7.60 16.44 10.22
CA ASP A 200 6.67 17.22 9.41
C ASP A 200 5.24 16.71 9.62
N SER A 201 4.28 17.59 9.79
CA SER A 201 2.90 17.29 10.15
C SER A 201 2.18 16.33 9.19
N ARG A 202 2.64 16.24 7.93
CA ARG A 202 2.17 15.25 6.95
C ARG A 202 2.46 13.81 7.36
N TYR A 203 3.43 13.60 8.25
CA TYR A 203 3.85 12.30 8.78
C TYR A 203 3.42 12.07 10.23
N TYR A 204 2.50 12.87 10.76
CA TYR A 204 1.86 12.57 12.03
C TYR A 204 1.05 11.29 11.93
N SER A 205 1.01 10.51 12.99
CA SER A 205 0.35 9.20 13.01
C SER A 205 -1.11 9.27 12.57
N ARG A 206 -1.84 10.32 12.97
CA ARG A 206 -3.23 10.58 12.56
C ARG A 206 -3.39 10.83 11.04
N GLU A 207 -2.37 11.43 10.40
CA GLU A 207 -2.39 11.67 8.96
C GLU A 207 -2.02 10.41 8.19
N LEU A 208 -0.95 9.72 8.62
CA LEU A 208 -0.50 8.46 8.00
C LEU A 208 -1.58 7.39 8.01
N LYS A 209 -2.39 7.34 9.08
CA LYS A 209 -3.52 6.41 9.21
C LYS A 209 -4.53 6.48 8.04
N LYS A 210 -4.62 7.62 7.36
CA LYS A 210 -5.51 7.81 6.21
C LYS A 210 -5.02 7.13 4.94
N TYR A 211 -3.72 6.81 4.87
CA TYR A 211 -3.04 6.37 3.65
C TYR A 211 -2.59 4.91 3.71
N THR A 212 -2.98 4.14 4.72
CA THR A 212 -2.57 2.74 4.85
C THR A 212 -3.67 1.89 5.48
N ASP A 213 -3.69 0.60 5.15
CA ASP A 213 -4.57 -0.36 5.79
C ASP A 213 -4.09 -0.71 7.21
N CYS A 214 -2.77 -0.65 7.46
CA CYS A 214 -2.18 -0.97 8.75
C CYS A 214 -1.03 -0.03 9.08
N LEU A 215 -1.20 0.79 10.10
CA LEU A 215 -0.15 1.64 10.66
C LEU A 215 0.46 0.95 11.88
N VAL A 216 1.78 0.76 11.86
CA VAL A 216 2.53 0.02 12.90
C VAL A 216 3.54 0.94 13.57
N TYR A 217 3.50 1.01 14.89
CA TYR A 217 4.50 1.71 15.68
C TYR A 217 5.50 0.71 16.28
N VAL A 218 6.78 0.98 16.07
CA VAL A 218 7.90 0.23 16.66
C VAL A 218 8.73 1.22 17.48
N PRO A 219 8.71 1.16 18.82
CA PRO A 219 9.54 2.02 19.66
C PRO A 219 11.03 1.89 19.30
N TYR A 220 11.71 3.03 19.15
CA TYR A 220 13.15 3.07 18.87
C TYR A 220 14.01 2.94 20.14
N TYR A 221 13.40 2.78 21.29
CA TYR A 221 14.07 2.65 22.59
C TYR A 221 13.59 1.42 23.33
N VAL A 222 14.49 0.87 24.15
CA VAL A 222 14.17 -0.19 25.09
C VAL A 222 13.86 0.45 26.44
N SER A 223 12.64 0.26 26.92
CA SER A 223 12.24 0.74 28.24
C SER A 223 12.73 -0.20 29.31
N GLN A 224 13.19 0.36 30.43
CA GLN A 224 13.43 -0.42 31.62
C GLN A 224 12.12 -0.97 32.15
N GLU A 225 12.04 -2.28 32.33
CA GLU A 225 10.86 -2.90 32.95
C GLU A 225 10.72 -2.41 34.39
N THR A 226 9.54 -1.92 34.70
CA THR A 226 9.16 -1.48 36.05
C THR A 226 7.79 -2.01 36.37
N ASN A 227 7.53 -2.27 37.64
CA ASN A 227 6.18 -2.63 38.10
C ASN A 227 5.26 -1.38 38.30
N GLN A 228 5.74 -0.20 37.93
CA GLN A 228 5.02 1.07 38.08
C GLN A 228 4.56 1.57 36.70
N ALA A 229 3.41 1.11 36.24
CA ALA A 229 2.81 1.55 34.96
C ALA A 229 2.67 3.07 34.88
N GLU A 230 2.38 3.74 35.99
CA GLU A 230 2.25 5.20 36.08
C GLU A 230 3.54 5.94 35.68
N ALA A 231 4.72 5.38 35.99
CA ALA A 231 6.01 5.99 35.65
C ALA A 231 6.25 6.04 34.13
N LEU A 232 5.69 5.07 33.38
CA LEU A 232 5.81 5.00 31.93
C LEU A 232 4.59 5.51 31.17
N ALA A 233 3.52 5.89 31.88
CA ALA A 233 2.25 6.26 31.25
C ALA A 233 2.40 7.41 30.22
N ALA A 234 3.26 8.39 30.48
CA ALA A 234 3.50 9.51 29.56
C ALA A 234 4.28 9.08 28.30
N CYS A 235 5.13 8.05 28.41
CA CYS A 235 5.87 7.49 27.26
C CYS A 235 5.03 6.50 26.46
N ILE A 236 4.06 5.85 27.08
CA ILE A 236 3.17 4.87 26.45
C ILE A 236 1.98 5.56 25.77
N ALA A 237 1.30 6.48 26.46
CA ALA A 237 0.11 7.14 25.94
C ALA A 237 0.46 8.31 25.02
N THR A 238 1.20 8.02 23.98
CA THR A 238 1.63 8.97 22.94
C THR A 238 0.64 8.99 21.77
N PRO A 239 0.64 10.07 20.94
CA PRO A 239 -0.24 10.14 19.78
C PRO A 239 -0.14 8.91 18.85
N ALA A 240 1.08 8.43 18.56
CA ALA A 240 1.22 7.23 17.73
C ALA A 240 0.55 6.01 18.38
N ALA A 241 0.80 5.75 19.66
CA ALA A 241 0.21 4.61 20.36
C ALA A 241 -1.34 4.62 20.36
N LEU A 242 -1.96 5.80 20.25
CA LEU A 242 -3.41 5.96 20.19
C LEU A 242 -3.99 5.85 18.78
N ASN A 243 -3.19 6.14 17.74
CA ASN A 243 -3.64 6.19 16.36
C ASN A 243 -3.32 4.93 15.54
N VAL A 244 -2.29 4.15 15.95
CA VAL A 244 -1.83 2.97 15.17
C VAL A 244 -2.74 1.76 15.37
N ASP A 245 -2.64 0.81 14.43
CA ASP A 245 -3.34 -0.47 14.52
C ASP A 245 -2.57 -1.49 15.34
N LEU A 246 -1.24 -1.40 15.32
CA LEU A 246 -0.36 -2.36 15.96
C LEU A 246 0.83 -1.65 16.60
N ILE A 247 1.20 -2.09 17.78
CA ILE A 247 2.43 -1.68 18.48
C ILE A 247 3.29 -2.91 18.71
N ILE A 248 4.55 -2.88 18.23
CA ILE A 248 5.52 -3.93 18.50
C ILE A 248 6.32 -3.53 19.73
N VAL A 249 6.25 -4.32 20.79
CA VAL A 249 6.92 -4.04 22.05
C VAL A 249 7.95 -5.11 22.41
N GLN A 250 8.89 -4.77 23.27
CA GLN A 250 10.08 -5.57 23.59
C GLN A 250 9.81 -6.86 24.39
N SER A 251 8.68 -6.93 25.14
CA SER A 251 8.37 -8.07 26.01
C SER A 251 6.89 -8.17 26.33
N GLU A 252 6.46 -9.35 26.81
CA GLU A 252 5.07 -9.54 27.28
C GLU A 252 4.74 -8.64 28.46
N ASN A 253 5.71 -8.35 29.33
CA ASN A 253 5.52 -7.43 30.43
C ASN A 253 5.21 -6.01 29.92
N MET A 254 5.98 -5.52 28.94
CA MET A 254 5.68 -4.24 28.29
C MET A 254 4.35 -4.26 27.55
N ARG A 255 3.98 -5.36 26.91
CA ARG A 255 2.66 -5.50 26.27
C ARG A 255 1.54 -5.29 27.27
N GLN A 256 1.61 -5.92 28.44
CA GLN A 256 0.61 -5.75 29.49
C GLN A 256 0.57 -4.30 29.99
N MET A 257 1.73 -3.66 30.16
CA MET A 257 1.81 -2.24 30.56
C MET A 257 1.16 -1.31 29.54
N TYR A 258 1.39 -1.53 28.24
CA TYR A 258 0.71 -0.77 27.17
C TYR A 258 -0.81 -0.95 27.26
N ILE A 259 -1.30 -2.18 27.44
CA ILE A 259 -2.73 -2.47 27.59
C ILE A 259 -3.31 -1.74 28.80
N ASP A 260 -2.67 -1.84 29.96
CA ASP A 260 -3.16 -1.22 31.19
C ASP A 260 -3.22 0.31 31.11
N VAL A 261 -2.19 0.93 30.51
CA VAL A 261 -2.12 2.38 30.35
C VAL A 261 -3.14 2.88 29.32
N LEU A 262 -3.26 2.21 28.17
CA LEU A 262 -4.15 2.65 27.11
C LEU A 262 -5.62 2.44 27.49
N LEU A 263 -5.99 1.32 28.12
CA LEU A 263 -7.37 1.07 28.58
C LEU A 263 -7.82 2.04 29.67
N ASN A 264 -6.90 2.55 30.49
CA ASN A 264 -7.25 3.52 31.54
C ASN A 264 -7.38 4.97 31.01
N ARG A 265 -7.07 5.22 29.74
CA ARG A 265 -7.13 6.56 29.10
C ARG A 265 -8.18 6.67 27.99
N THR A 266 -8.79 5.56 27.59
CA THR A 266 -9.94 5.50 26.68
C THR A 266 -11.25 5.45 27.47
#